data_65b96934ef675d1ab168b5cfcf69ba26
#
_entry.id   65b96934ef675d1ab168b5cfcf69ba26
#
_cell.length_a   1.000
_cell.length_b   1.000
_cell.length_c   1.000
_cell.angle_alpha   90.00
_cell.angle_beta   90.00
_cell.angle_gamma   90.00
#
_symmetry.space_group_name_H-M   'P 1'
#
loop_
_entity.id
_entity.type
_entity.pdbx_description
1 polymer ?
#
loop_
_entity_poly.entity_id
_entity_poly.type
_entity_poly.pdbx_seq_one_letter_code
_entity_poly.pdbx_strand_id
1 'polypeptide(L)'
;LMGAAAAAASGGGGGDFYSYQIANSARFDGSASYLNKTWGSAPSSTTQVALSVWLKKTFTGDVNPVSIFTAVGNTGSFYFNNDDAIADNLAYYMGGGGVNGYTTNIRFRDPSAWFHFVAIINSAASNDYDRLKIYINGELIALNGGEWTQNAGYPNTSTPDAGKNGVANYIGRYGSASRYWSGYMADFIQIDGAAAISDFGETKNGVWIPKDPS
;
A
#
# COMPACT_ATOMS: atom_id res chain seq x y z
N LEU A 1 10.30 -9.54 12.98
CA LEU A 1 10.49 -8.35 13.78
C LEU A 1 11.88 -7.77 13.62
N MET A 2 12.17 -7.11 12.53
CA MET A 2 13.34 -6.24 12.50
C MET A 2 13.08 -5.08 11.57
N GLY A 3 13.02 -3.89 12.16
CA GLY A 3 13.06 -2.65 11.44
C GLY A 3 14.43 -2.52 10.78
N ALA A 4 14.45 -2.27 9.48
CA ALA A 4 15.66 -1.90 8.80
C ALA A 4 16.10 -0.52 9.30
N ALA A 5 16.96 -0.47 10.30
CA ALA A 5 17.69 0.74 10.60
C ALA A 5 18.73 0.92 9.50
N ALA A 6 18.61 1.98 8.73
CA ALA A 6 19.68 2.40 7.84
C ALA A 6 20.84 2.90 8.71
N ALA A 7 21.78 2.04 9.03
CA ALA A 7 23.07 2.43 9.54
C ALA A 7 23.99 2.62 8.34
N ALA A 8 24.42 3.84 8.09
CA ALA A 8 25.54 4.10 7.21
C ALA A 8 26.78 3.48 7.81
N ALA A 9 27.17 2.31 7.34
CA ALA A 9 28.45 1.70 7.64
C ALA A 9 29.42 2.08 6.54
N SER A 10 30.28 3.04 6.82
CA SER A 10 31.49 3.28 6.03
C SER A 10 32.56 2.25 6.40
N GLY A 11 32.98 1.43 5.42
CA GLY A 11 34.25 0.79 5.40
C GLY A 11 34.30 -0.70 5.75
N GLY A 12 34.64 -1.51 4.74
CA GLY A 12 35.21 -2.84 4.90
C GLY A 12 34.59 -3.94 4.03
N GLY A 13 35.08 -4.17 2.85
CA GLY A 13 35.28 -5.39 2.08
C GLY A 13 34.30 -6.58 2.18
N GLY A 14 33.01 -6.37 2.32
CA GLY A 14 31.97 -7.39 2.12
C GLY A 14 30.95 -6.77 1.20
N GLY A 15 30.60 -7.44 0.12
CA GLY A 15 29.61 -6.94 -0.85
C GLY A 15 28.38 -6.41 -0.12
N ASP A 16 27.94 -5.23 -0.52
CA ASP A 16 26.87 -4.50 0.14
C ASP A 16 25.65 -5.43 0.33
N PHE A 17 25.23 -5.56 1.57
CA PHE A 17 24.04 -6.35 1.90
C PHE A 17 22.83 -5.85 1.11
N TYR A 18 22.74 -4.54 0.95
CA TYR A 18 21.69 -3.90 0.16
C TYR A 18 22.20 -3.60 -1.25
N SER A 19 21.56 -4.17 -2.27
CA SER A 19 21.79 -3.81 -3.66
C SER A 19 21.23 -2.44 -4.02
N TYR A 20 20.23 -1.99 -3.25
CA TYR A 20 19.61 -0.68 -3.35
C TYR A 20 19.35 -0.12 -1.96
N GLN A 21 19.57 1.18 -1.77
CA GLN A 21 19.33 1.87 -0.51
C GLN A 21 18.39 3.05 -0.72
N ILE A 22 17.30 3.06 0.03
CA ILE A 22 16.37 4.18 0.04
C ILE A 22 17.00 5.34 0.81
N ALA A 23 17.40 6.38 0.09
CA ALA A 23 18.14 7.50 0.66
C ALA A 23 17.26 8.52 1.40
N ASN A 24 15.99 8.62 1.04
CA ASN A 24 15.09 9.67 1.52
C ASN A 24 13.70 9.15 1.86
N SER A 25 13.04 9.87 2.76
CA SER A 25 11.62 9.67 3.06
C SER A 25 10.91 10.99 3.21
N ALA A 26 9.65 11.04 2.83
CA ALA A 26 8.77 12.18 3.08
C ALA A 26 8.03 12.00 4.40
N ARG A 27 7.97 13.05 5.21
CA ARG A 27 7.14 13.09 6.41
C ARG A 27 5.79 13.72 6.09
N PHE A 28 4.73 13.08 6.57
CA PHE A 28 3.36 13.57 6.54
C PHE A 28 2.91 13.91 7.95
N ASP A 29 2.23 15.04 8.11
CA ASP A 29 1.90 15.65 9.42
C ASP A 29 0.58 15.15 10.03
N GLY A 30 -0.19 14.37 9.29
CA GLY A 30 -1.49 13.87 9.74
C GLY A 30 -2.63 14.88 9.61
N SER A 31 -2.41 16.06 9.04
CA SER A 31 -3.40 17.14 8.99
C SER A 31 -3.58 17.81 7.63
N ALA A 32 -2.50 18.03 6.90
CA ALA A 32 -2.52 18.81 5.66
C ALA A 32 -1.58 18.27 4.57
N SER A 33 -0.57 17.48 4.95
CA SER A 33 0.43 16.98 3.99
C SER A 33 -0.12 15.85 3.15
N TYR A 34 -0.02 16.00 1.83
CA TYR A 34 -0.36 14.96 0.86
C TYR A 34 0.32 15.22 -0.49
N LEU A 35 0.39 14.20 -1.34
CA LEU A 35 0.75 14.33 -2.74
C LEU A 35 -0.45 13.97 -3.60
N ASN A 36 -0.54 14.54 -4.81
CA ASN A 36 -1.59 14.19 -5.74
C ASN A 36 -1.10 14.18 -7.19
N LYS A 37 -1.75 13.35 -7.98
CA LYS A 37 -1.58 13.27 -9.43
C LYS A 37 -2.92 12.99 -10.08
N THR A 38 -3.28 13.77 -11.07
CA THR A 38 -4.35 13.44 -12.02
C THR A 38 -3.71 12.99 -13.31
N TRP A 39 -4.07 11.80 -13.75
CA TRP A 39 -3.51 11.22 -14.96
C TRP A 39 -4.17 11.81 -16.20
N GLY A 40 -3.35 12.18 -17.21
CA GLY A 40 -3.82 12.80 -18.45
C GLY A 40 -3.96 11.84 -19.63
N SER A 41 -3.65 10.57 -19.44
CA SER A 41 -3.72 9.51 -20.44
C SER A 41 -4.39 8.26 -19.90
N ALA A 42 -4.90 7.43 -20.80
CA ALA A 42 -5.40 6.11 -20.40
C ALA A 42 -4.26 5.24 -19.86
N PRO A 43 -4.54 4.37 -18.87
CA PRO A 43 -3.57 3.40 -18.38
C PRO A 43 -3.24 2.35 -19.44
N SER A 44 -2.08 1.71 -19.35
CA SER A 44 -1.69 0.61 -20.21
C SER A 44 -2.54 -0.64 -19.97
N SER A 45 -3.04 -0.79 -18.75
CA SER A 45 -4.01 -1.82 -18.38
C SER A 45 -5.22 -1.21 -17.68
N THR A 46 -6.42 -1.65 -18.06
CA THR A 46 -7.66 -1.26 -17.40
C THR A 46 -8.05 -2.21 -16.26
N THR A 47 -7.28 -3.27 -16.04
CA THR A 47 -7.59 -4.31 -15.05
C THR A 47 -6.45 -4.60 -14.08
N GLN A 48 -5.25 -4.08 -14.37
CA GLN A 48 -4.05 -4.38 -13.58
C GLN A 48 -3.36 -3.09 -13.13
N VAL A 49 -3.03 -3.03 -11.87
CA VAL A 49 -2.21 -1.97 -11.27
C VAL A 49 -1.53 -2.50 -10.02
N ALA A 50 -0.33 -2.03 -9.75
CA ALA A 50 0.34 -2.32 -8.49
C ALA A 50 0.81 -1.04 -7.80
N LEU A 51 0.79 -1.08 -6.48
CA LEU A 51 1.25 0.00 -5.61
C LEU A 51 2.26 -0.58 -4.62
N SER A 52 3.35 0.13 -4.41
CA SER A 52 4.39 -0.21 -3.47
C SER A 52 4.82 1.03 -2.70
N VAL A 53 5.04 0.90 -1.39
CA VAL A 53 5.56 1.98 -0.56
C VAL A 53 6.15 1.44 0.74
N TRP A 54 7.25 2.03 1.18
CA TRP A 54 7.78 1.85 2.53
C TRP A 54 7.11 2.82 3.48
N LEU A 55 6.59 2.29 4.58
CA LEU A 55 5.76 3.01 5.54
C LEU A 55 6.33 2.93 6.95
N LYS A 56 6.28 4.05 7.66
CA LYS A 56 6.47 4.10 9.11
C LYS A 56 5.36 4.95 9.72
N LYS A 57 4.53 4.33 10.54
CA LYS A 57 3.44 5.01 11.25
C LYS A 57 3.97 5.83 12.42
N THR A 58 3.24 6.87 12.82
CA THR A 58 3.47 7.59 14.08
C THR A 58 2.25 7.53 15.00
N PHE A 59 1.30 6.68 14.71
CA PHE A 59 0.06 6.51 15.46
C PHE A 59 -0.21 5.02 15.72
N THR A 60 -0.95 4.73 16.75
CA THR A 60 -1.45 3.40 17.11
C THR A 60 -2.84 3.53 17.71
N GLY A 61 -3.63 2.45 17.66
CA GLY A 61 -4.92 2.37 18.30
C GLY A 61 -6.02 3.15 17.57
N ASP A 62 -6.99 3.60 18.35
CA ASP A 62 -8.23 4.20 17.88
C ASP A 62 -8.04 5.68 17.48
N VAL A 63 -7.43 5.89 16.33
CA VAL A 63 -7.36 7.20 15.66
C VAL A 63 -8.31 7.18 14.45
N ASN A 64 -8.71 8.34 13.97
CA ASN A 64 -9.47 8.43 12.71
C ASN A 64 -8.79 7.61 11.61
N PRO A 65 -9.56 6.95 10.73
CA PRO A 65 -8.97 6.20 9.61
C PRO A 65 -7.93 7.04 8.89
N VAL A 66 -6.77 6.45 8.58
CA VAL A 66 -5.62 7.16 8.03
C VAL A 66 -5.27 6.57 6.68
N SER A 67 -5.34 7.37 5.63
CA SER A 67 -5.20 6.89 4.25
C SER A 67 -3.74 6.86 3.79
N ILE A 68 -3.32 5.75 3.23
CA ILE A 68 -2.05 5.61 2.50
C ILE A 68 -2.22 6.16 1.08
N PHE A 69 -3.25 5.67 0.39
CA PHE A 69 -3.52 5.99 -1.00
C PHE A 69 -5.02 5.99 -1.27
N THR A 70 -5.47 6.90 -2.11
CA THR A 70 -6.85 6.94 -2.59
C THR A 70 -6.91 7.40 -4.05
N ALA A 71 -7.61 6.63 -4.89
CA ALA A 71 -8.06 7.12 -6.18
C ALA A 71 -9.49 7.67 -6.04
N VAL A 72 -9.72 8.89 -6.55
CA VAL A 72 -11.03 9.55 -6.45
C VAL A 72 -11.95 9.05 -7.54
N GLY A 73 -12.99 8.39 -7.16
CA GLY A 73 -13.95 7.73 -8.05
C GLY A 73 -14.64 6.57 -7.36
N ASN A 74 -14.22 6.28 -6.13
CA ASN A 74 -14.70 5.24 -5.23
C ASN A 74 -14.21 3.81 -5.52
N THR A 75 -13.16 3.62 -6.29
CA THR A 75 -12.58 2.29 -6.45
C THR A 75 -11.08 2.32 -6.16
N GLY A 76 -10.71 2.03 -4.93
CA GLY A 76 -9.32 1.81 -4.54
C GLY A 76 -8.77 2.79 -3.51
N SER A 77 -9.05 2.53 -2.25
CA SER A 77 -8.40 3.22 -1.14
C SER A 77 -7.74 2.22 -0.21
N PHE A 78 -6.49 2.48 0.15
CA PHE A 78 -5.77 1.76 1.18
C PHE A 78 -5.62 2.66 2.40
N TYR A 79 -6.07 2.18 3.56
CA TYR A 79 -6.05 2.96 4.80
C TYR A 79 -5.94 2.05 6.03
N PHE A 80 -5.53 2.63 7.15
CA PHE A 80 -5.63 1.98 8.45
C PHE A 80 -7.00 2.28 9.07
N ASN A 81 -7.63 1.23 9.56
CA ASN A 81 -8.94 1.34 10.19
C ASN A 81 -8.80 1.81 11.66
N ASN A 82 -9.87 2.43 12.17
CA ASN A 82 -9.97 2.93 13.53
C ASN A 82 -11.09 2.27 14.36
N ASP A 83 -11.80 1.31 13.79
CA ASP A 83 -12.80 0.56 14.55
C ASP A 83 -12.11 -0.28 15.63
N ASP A 84 -12.58 -0.23 16.86
CA ASP A 84 -12.00 -0.93 18.03
C ASP A 84 -11.70 -2.41 17.74
N ALA A 85 -12.59 -3.08 17.01
CA ALA A 85 -12.46 -4.49 16.67
C ALA A 85 -11.32 -4.75 15.67
N ILE A 86 -11.03 -3.80 14.78
CA ILE A 86 -10.07 -3.90 13.68
C ILE A 86 -9.07 -2.73 13.64
N ALA A 87 -8.94 -1.99 14.74
CA ALA A 87 -7.97 -0.91 14.86
C ALA A 87 -6.54 -1.39 14.55
N ASP A 88 -5.78 -0.54 13.86
CA ASP A 88 -4.43 -0.83 13.35
C ASP A 88 -4.36 -1.89 12.22
N ASN A 89 -5.48 -2.40 11.74
CA ASN A 89 -5.48 -3.25 10.55
C ASN A 89 -5.40 -2.38 9.29
N LEU A 90 -4.69 -2.87 8.29
CA LEU A 90 -4.73 -2.29 6.96
C LEU A 90 -6.02 -2.73 6.26
N ALA A 91 -6.74 -1.78 5.71
CA ALA A 91 -7.97 -2.00 4.97
C ALA A 91 -7.83 -1.54 3.52
N TYR A 92 -8.46 -2.27 2.64
CA TYR A 92 -8.72 -1.88 1.26
C TYR A 92 -10.20 -1.64 1.07
N TYR A 93 -10.58 -0.50 0.56
CA TYR A 93 -11.96 -0.13 0.29
C TYR A 93 -12.19 0.09 -1.20
N MET A 94 -13.19 -0.58 -1.73
CA MET A 94 -13.73 -0.32 -3.05
C MET A 94 -15.11 0.31 -2.89
N GLY A 95 -15.25 1.57 -3.27
CA GLY A 95 -16.54 2.24 -3.27
C GLY A 95 -17.46 1.73 -4.37
N GLY A 96 -18.75 2.05 -4.24
CA GLY A 96 -19.78 1.67 -5.20
C GLY A 96 -20.88 0.83 -4.56
N GLY A 97 -21.64 1.41 -3.64
CA GLY A 97 -22.99 0.91 -3.25
C GLY A 97 -23.05 -0.43 -2.49
N GLY A 98 -21.96 -1.10 -2.29
CA GLY A 98 -21.84 -2.32 -1.49
C GLY A 98 -20.55 -2.28 -0.69
N VAL A 99 -20.57 -2.78 0.51
CA VAL A 99 -19.43 -2.87 1.42
C VAL A 99 -18.39 -3.86 0.89
N ASN A 100 -17.64 -3.46 -0.12
CA ASN A 100 -16.57 -4.26 -0.69
C ASN A 100 -15.25 -3.78 -0.11
N GLY A 101 -14.85 -4.33 1.02
CA GLY A 101 -13.59 -4.03 1.66
C GLY A 101 -12.92 -5.29 2.20
N TYR A 102 -11.63 -5.24 2.30
CA TYR A 102 -10.80 -6.29 2.87
C TYR A 102 -9.96 -5.70 3.98
N THR A 103 -9.77 -6.45 5.04
CA THR A 103 -8.86 -6.10 6.11
C THR A 103 -7.79 -7.17 6.27
N THR A 104 -6.60 -6.77 6.64
CA THR A 104 -5.57 -7.72 7.03
C THR A 104 -5.92 -8.33 8.38
N ASN A 105 -5.50 -9.55 8.62
CA ASN A 105 -5.62 -10.21 9.93
C ASN A 105 -4.49 -9.82 10.90
N ILE A 106 -3.54 -9.01 10.44
CA ILE A 106 -2.41 -8.52 11.24
C ILE A 106 -2.63 -7.06 11.65
N ARG A 107 -2.09 -6.67 12.81
CA ARG A 107 -2.18 -5.32 13.36
C ARG A 107 -0.81 -4.66 13.39
N PHE A 108 -0.75 -3.44 12.88
CA PHE A 108 0.48 -2.65 12.79
C PHE A 108 0.60 -1.74 13.99
N ARG A 109 1.10 -2.24 15.12
CA ARG A 109 1.15 -1.54 16.41
C ARG A 109 2.53 -1.00 16.78
N ASP A 110 3.54 -1.21 15.96
CA ASP A 110 4.89 -0.68 16.21
C ASP A 110 5.11 0.61 15.41
N PRO A 111 5.07 1.79 16.06
CA PRO A 111 5.31 3.07 15.40
C PRO A 111 6.80 3.32 15.12
N SER A 112 7.70 2.48 15.63
CA SER A 112 9.14 2.59 15.42
C SER A 112 9.62 1.87 14.16
N ALA A 113 8.86 0.87 13.70
CA ALA A 113 9.25 0.00 12.60
C ALA A 113 8.84 0.57 11.23
N TRP A 114 9.74 0.43 10.27
CA TRP A 114 9.43 0.50 8.86
C TRP A 114 8.89 -0.84 8.38
N PHE A 115 7.92 -0.82 7.49
CA PHE A 115 7.44 -1.98 6.78
C PHE A 115 7.17 -1.63 5.31
N HIS A 116 7.36 -2.61 4.45
CA HIS A 116 7.07 -2.50 3.03
C HIS A 116 5.66 -2.99 2.75
N PHE A 117 4.83 -2.13 2.20
CA PHE A 117 3.49 -2.46 1.73
C PHE A 117 3.48 -2.55 0.21
N VAL A 118 2.97 -3.66 -0.32
CA VAL A 118 2.72 -3.82 -1.75
C VAL A 118 1.30 -4.35 -1.96
N ALA A 119 0.55 -3.72 -2.87
CA ALA A 119 -0.74 -4.19 -3.33
C ALA A 119 -0.68 -4.47 -4.83
N ILE A 120 -1.06 -5.66 -5.23
CA ILE A 120 -1.15 -6.07 -6.63
C ILE A 120 -2.61 -6.38 -6.95
N ILE A 121 -3.16 -5.66 -7.91
CA ILE A 121 -4.55 -5.77 -8.35
C ILE A 121 -4.57 -6.33 -9.77
N ASN A 122 -5.38 -7.38 -9.97
CA ASN A 122 -5.72 -7.93 -11.28
C ASN A 122 -7.21 -8.27 -11.31
N SER A 123 -8.05 -7.30 -11.60
CA SER A 123 -9.51 -7.48 -11.59
C SER A 123 -10.03 -8.46 -12.64
N ALA A 124 -9.23 -8.82 -13.64
CA ALA A 124 -9.56 -9.81 -14.66
C ALA A 124 -9.18 -11.26 -14.28
N ALA A 125 -8.57 -11.47 -13.12
CA ALA A 125 -8.22 -12.81 -12.68
C ALA A 125 -9.49 -13.69 -12.52
N SER A 126 -9.42 -14.93 -13.01
CA SER A 126 -10.53 -15.89 -12.95
C SER A 126 -10.84 -16.32 -11.50
N ASN A 127 -9.80 -16.43 -10.68
CA ASN A 127 -9.92 -16.71 -9.27
C ASN A 127 -10.02 -15.39 -8.47
N ASP A 128 -11.03 -15.25 -7.65
CA ASP A 128 -11.30 -14.05 -6.87
C ASP A 128 -10.17 -13.69 -5.90
N TYR A 129 -9.50 -14.69 -5.33
CA TYR A 129 -8.36 -14.51 -4.43
C TYR A 129 -7.11 -13.97 -5.14
N ASP A 130 -7.03 -14.09 -6.46
CA ASP A 130 -5.92 -13.56 -7.25
C ASP A 130 -6.16 -12.11 -7.71
N ARG A 131 -7.36 -11.55 -7.48
CA ARG A 131 -7.71 -10.20 -7.92
C ARG A 131 -7.12 -9.10 -7.06
N LEU A 132 -6.87 -9.37 -5.79
CA LEU A 132 -6.17 -8.47 -4.86
C LEU A 132 -5.22 -9.27 -4.01
N LYS A 133 -3.93 -8.94 -4.07
CA LYS A 133 -2.88 -9.49 -3.22
C LYS A 133 -2.21 -8.37 -2.46
N ILE A 134 -2.14 -8.49 -1.15
CA ILE A 134 -1.42 -7.57 -0.27
C ILE A 134 -0.22 -8.29 0.31
N TYR A 135 0.95 -7.68 0.18
CA TYR A 135 2.18 -8.18 0.75
C TYR A 135 2.72 -7.19 1.79
N ILE A 136 3.22 -7.72 2.87
CA ILE A 136 3.94 -6.97 3.90
C ILE A 136 5.33 -7.57 4.06
N ASN A 137 6.36 -6.77 3.84
CA ASN A 137 7.75 -7.20 3.86
C ASN A 137 8.00 -8.46 3.00
N GLY A 138 7.40 -8.51 1.81
CA GLY A 138 7.52 -9.61 0.86
C GLY A 138 6.61 -10.81 1.11
N GLU A 139 5.94 -10.88 2.27
CA GLU A 139 5.04 -11.97 2.62
C GLU A 139 3.59 -11.68 2.20
N LEU A 140 2.96 -12.63 1.52
CA LEU A 140 1.54 -12.54 1.16
C LEU A 140 0.68 -12.63 2.44
N ILE A 141 -0.14 -11.61 2.67
CA ILE A 141 -1.00 -11.53 3.84
C ILE A 141 -2.39 -12.07 3.52
N ALA A 142 -2.90 -12.95 4.39
CA ALA A 142 -4.28 -13.39 4.30
C ALA A 142 -5.22 -12.20 4.60
N LEU A 143 -6.22 -12.04 3.74
CA LEU A 143 -7.25 -11.02 3.90
C LEU A 143 -8.46 -11.64 4.57
N ASN A 144 -8.90 -11.04 5.65
CA ASN A 144 -10.14 -11.42 6.31
C ASN A 144 -11.29 -10.56 5.77
N GLY A 145 -12.41 -11.20 5.54
CA GLY A 145 -13.64 -10.50 5.25
C GLY A 145 -14.19 -9.68 6.41
N GLY A 146 -13.62 -9.74 7.62
CA GLY A 146 -14.01 -8.96 8.79
C GLY A 146 -15.52 -8.76 8.89
N GLU A 147 -15.99 -7.57 9.26
CA GLU A 147 -17.38 -7.13 9.07
C GLU A 147 -17.74 -6.92 7.59
N TRP A 148 -16.77 -6.98 6.72
CA TRP A 148 -16.84 -6.82 5.29
C TRP A 148 -16.87 -8.21 4.69
N THR A 149 -18.04 -8.64 4.29
CA THR A 149 -18.28 -9.98 3.77
C THR A 149 -17.33 -10.28 2.60
N GLN A 150 -16.56 -11.34 2.74
CA GLN A 150 -15.61 -11.90 1.81
C GLN A 150 -16.21 -12.30 0.44
N ASN A 151 -17.46 -11.98 0.18
CA ASN A 151 -18.24 -12.52 -0.93
C ASN A 151 -18.33 -11.62 -2.16
N ALA A 152 -17.70 -10.49 -2.15
CA ALA A 152 -17.49 -9.78 -3.39
C ALA A 152 -15.98 -9.78 -3.61
N GLY A 153 -15.50 -10.80 -4.25
CA GLY A 153 -14.18 -10.74 -4.88
C GLY A 153 -14.06 -9.41 -5.62
N TYR A 154 -12.87 -8.89 -5.78
CA TYR A 154 -12.65 -7.70 -6.61
C TYR A 154 -13.54 -7.85 -7.85
N PRO A 155 -14.47 -6.92 -8.15
CA PRO A 155 -15.44 -7.14 -9.23
C PRO A 155 -14.71 -7.48 -10.51
N ASN A 156 -15.15 -8.53 -11.16
CA ASN A 156 -14.52 -9.15 -12.32
C ASN A 156 -14.27 -8.22 -13.52
N THR A 157 -14.79 -7.00 -13.49
CA THR A 157 -14.75 -6.06 -14.61
C THR A 157 -14.46 -4.64 -14.16
N SER A 158 -14.18 -4.42 -12.87
CA SER A 158 -13.90 -3.07 -12.38
C SER A 158 -12.53 -2.63 -12.83
N THR A 159 -12.49 -1.56 -13.56
CA THR A 159 -11.25 -0.84 -13.84
C THR A 159 -10.77 -0.20 -12.54
N PRO A 160 -9.57 -0.52 -12.05
CA PRO A 160 -9.00 0.23 -10.94
C PRO A 160 -8.94 1.71 -11.26
N ASP A 161 -9.37 2.56 -10.34
CA ASP A 161 -9.26 4.01 -10.54
C ASP A 161 -7.83 4.52 -10.31
N ALA A 162 -6.97 3.71 -9.73
CA ALA A 162 -5.55 3.99 -9.62
C ALA A 162 -4.91 4.04 -11.02
N GLY A 163 -4.38 5.19 -11.40
CA GLY A 163 -3.78 5.39 -12.72
C GLY A 163 -4.75 5.73 -13.86
N LYS A 164 -6.05 5.73 -13.60
CA LYS A 164 -7.06 5.99 -14.64
C LYS A 164 -7.05 7.45 -15.11
N ASN A 165 -7.23 7.63 -16.41
CA ASN A 165 -7.32 8.95 -17.04
C ASN A 165 -8.40 9.82 -16.40
N GLY A 166 -8.06 11.07 -16.10
CA GLY A 166 -8.96 12.05 -15.50
C GLY A 166 -9.25 11.82 -14.01
N VAL A 167 -8.75 10.74 -13.41
CA VAL A 167 -8.94 10.43 -12.00
C VAL A 167 -7.79 10.97 -11.16
N ALA A 168 -8.10 11.76 -10.14
CA ALA A 168 -7.12 12.23 -9.18
C ALA A 168 -6.76 11.11 -8.20
N ASN A 169 -5.47 10.87 -8.04
CA ASN A 169 -4.89 9.95 -7.08
C ASN A 169 -4.20 10.75 -5.99
N TYR A 170 -4.43 10.38 -4.73
CA TYR A 170 -3.85 11.01 -3.55
C TYR A 170 -3.01 10.04 -2.75
N ILE A 171 -1.83 10.48 -2.34
CA ILE A 171 -0.95 9.78 -1.41
C ILE A 171 -0.99 10.53 -0.10
N GLY A 172 -1.26 9.83 1.00
CA GLY A 172 -1.29 10.41 2.34
C GLY A 172 -2.58 11.14 2.71
N ARG A 173 -3.66 11.01 1.93
CA ARG A 173 -4.99 11.48 2.32
C ARG A 173 -6.13 10.73 1.62
N TYR A 174 -7.33 10.82 2.18
CA TYR A 174 -8.55 10.39 1.50
C TYR A 174 -9.08 11.48 0.54
N GLY A 175 -9.82 11.06 -0.48
CA GLY A 175 -10.28 11.96 -1.56
C GLY A 175 -11.08 13.18 -1.09
N SER A 176 -11.86 13.06 -0.01
CA SER A 176 -12.66 14.16 0.57
C SER A 176 -11.88 15.10 1.49
N ALA A 177 -10.56 15.21 1.34
CA ALA A 177 -9.68 16.04 2.16
C ALA A 177 -9.78 15.72 3.68
N SER A 178 -9.75 14.43 3.99
CA SER A 178 -9.77 13.91 5.35
C SER A 178 -8.83 12.70 5.46
N ARG A 179 -8.70 12.12 6.65
CA ARG A 179 -7.94 10.89 6.89
C ARG A 179 -6.49 11.00 6.44
N TYR A 180 -5.82 12.07 6.84
CA TYR A 180 -4.44 12.32 6.47
C TYR A 180 -3.48 11.34 7.12
N TRP A 181 -2.47 10.92 6.37
CA TRP A 181 -1.38 10.08 6.87
C TRP A 181 -0.54 10.83 7.89
N SER A 182 -0.21 10.18 8.99
CA SER A 182 0.74 10.65 9.97
C SER A 182 1.91 9.68 10.07
N GLY A 183 3.10 10.11 9.65
CA GLY A 183 4.27 9.25 9.61
C GLY A 183 5.17 9.53 8.43
N TYR A 184 5.91 8.52 8.03
CA TYR A 184 6.87 8.62 6.93
C TYR A 184 6.51 7.67 5.81
N MET A 185 6.77 8.08 4.58
CA MET A 185 6.68 7.26 3.38
C MET A 185 7.96 7.40 2.57
N ALA A 186 8.40 6.29 1.98
CA ALA A 186 9.54 6.26 1.09
C ALA A 186 9.26 5.34 -0.10
N ASP A 187 9.86 5.63 -1.24
CA ASP A 187 9.75 4.87 -2.49
C ASP A 187 8.31 4.48 -2.83
N PHE A 188 7.45 5.49 -2.99
CA PHE A 188 6.11 5.24 -3.51
C PHE A 188 6.20 4.95 -5.01
N ILE A 189 5.84 3.73 -5.40
CA ILE A 189 5.88 3.25 -6.78
C ILE A 189 4.46 2.84 -7.18
N GLN A 190 4.02 3.29 -8.35
CA GLN A 190 2.80 2.80 -8.99
C GLN A 190 3.17 2.23 -10.36
N ILE A 191 2.85 0.96 -10.58
CA ILE A 191 3.01 0.31 -11.88
C ILE A 191 1.64 0.24 -12.55
N ASP A 192 1.57 0.77 -13.74
CA ASP A 192 0.43 0.70 -14.64
C ASP A 192 0.54 -0.57 -15.48
N GLY A 193 -0.05 -1.66 -14.99
CA GLY A 193 0.00 -2.96 -15.63
C GLY A 193 0.30 -4.11 -14.67
N ALA A 194 0.72 -5.23 -15.24
CA ALA A 194 1.10 -6.41 -14.48
C ALA A 194 2.38 -6.17 -13.69
N ALA A 195 2.41 -6.68 -12.47
CA ALA A 195 3.58 -6.65 -11.61
C ALA A 195 3.64 -7.90 -10.73
N ALA A 196 4.84 -8.22 -10.28
CA ALA A 196 5.11 -9.27 -9.30
C ALA A 196 5.75 -8.66 -8.05
N ILE A 197 5.65 -9.34 -6.91
CA ILE A 197 6.29 -8.89 -5.67
C ILE A 197 7.81 -8.73 -5.82
N SER A 198 8.43 -9.55 -6.66
CA SER A 198 9.86 -9.50 -6.98
C SER A 198 10.31 -8.25 -7.74
N ASP A 199 9.37 -7.45 -8.27
CA ASP A 199 9.70 -6.18 -8.92
C ASP A 199 10.03 -5.08 -7.90
N PHE A 200 9.55 -5.23 -6.66
CA PHE A 200 9.64 -4.22 -5.61
C PHE A 200 10.69 -4.55 -4.53
N GLY A 201 11.11 -5.79 -4.44
CA GLY A 201 12.06 -6.23 -3.43
C GLY A 201 12.52 -7.65 -3.61
N GLU A 202 13.42 -8.06 -2.75
CA GLU A 202 13.98 -9.42 -2.70
C GLU A 202 14.26 -9.85 -1.27
N THR A 203 14.30 -11.16 -1.06
CA THR A 203 14.75 -11.72 0.23
C THR A 203 16.23 -12.07 0.15
N LYS A 204 17.05 -11.45 1.00
CA LYS A 204 18.48 -11.73 1.12
C LYS A 204 18.81 -12.14 2.55
N ASN A 205 19.34 -13.33 2.71
CA ASN A 205 19.65 -13.90 4.04
C ASN A 205 18.45 -13.88 5.02
N GLY A 206 17.25 -14.15 4.52
CA GLY A 206 16.03 -14.14 5.33
C GLY A 206 15.47 -12.75 5.65
N VAL A 207 16.04 -11.68 5.10
CA VAL A 207 15.56 -10.31 5.27
C VAL A 207 15.01 -9.79 3.95
N TRP A 208 13.79 -9.23 4.00
CA TRP A 208 13.22 -8.53 2.85
C TRP A 208 13.88 -7.16 2.68
N ILE A 209 14.40 -6.89 1.51
CA ILE A 209 15.10 -5.64 1.16
C ILE A 209 14.51 -5.02 -0.11
N PRO A 210 14.58 -3.69 -0.26
CA PRO A 210 14.12 -3.02 -1.46
C PRO A 210 15.01 -3.35 -2.67
N LYS A 211 14.41 -3.29 -3.86
CA LYS A 211 15.10 -3.31 -5.15
C LYS A 211 15.05 -1.94 -5.79
N ASP A 212 16.01 -1.67 -6.66
CA ASP A 212 16.01 -0.47 -7.50
C ASP A 212 14.77 -0.50 -8.40
N PRO A 213 13.92 0.53 -8.37
CA PRO A 213 12.72 0.59 -9.20
C PRO A 213 12.98 1.00 -10.64
N SER A 214 14.24 1.33 -11.04
CA SER A 214 14.64 1.75 -12.39
C SER A 214 14.72 0.60 -13.40
#